data_9f039e9212815df42974c0016b31dbec
#
_entry.id   9f039e9212815df42974c0016b31dbec
#
_cell.length_a   1.000
_cell.length_b   1.000
_cell.length_c   1.000
_cell.angle_alpha   90.00
_cell.angle_beta   90.00
_cell.angle_gamma   90.00
#
_symmetry.space_group_name_H-M   'P 1'
#
loop_
_entity.id
_entity.type
_entity.pdbx_description
1 polymer ?
#
loop_
_entity_poly.entity_id
_entity_poly.type
_entity_poly.pdbx_seq_one_letter_code
_entity_poly.pdbx_strand_id
1 'polypeptide(L)'
;MYRDVSSCNTYNYGDALYWDARYIQEGGSFDWYQRYSALRPFVRNFIPLSSRILMVGCGNAVMSEDMVKDGYEHITNIDISSVAIEMMRRKYEYIPQLKYLQMDVRDMSLFPDESFDGVIDKDHLLFKIIADYACFLLYRLLKPGGTYILITYGDPTVRMPHLSRPVFNWKIMLYNIPRPGFQKPESSTPSRKSYLEPIPLSEKGLLPADFVLEDPDSHFIYVCKKINDTEIDTIPTYQLTADVL
;
A
#
# COMPACT_ATOMS: atom_id res chain seq x y z
N MET A 1 24.75 21.72 19.40
CA MET A 1 24.04 22.80 18.70
C MET A 1 22.64 22.26 18.38
N TYR A 2 21.67 22.50 19.25
CA TYR A 2 20.28 22.10 19.02
C TYR A 2 19.71 22.97 17.90
N ARG A 3 19.41 22.36 16.75
CA ARG A 3 18.62 23.06 15.71
C ARG A 3 17.19 23.21 16.23
N ASP A 4 16.70 24.42 16.24
CA ASP A 4 15.34 24.78 16.62
C ASP A 4 14.34 24.05 15.71
N VAL A 5 13.55 23.14 16.29
CA VAL A 5 12.55 22.31 15.60
C VAL A 5 11.29 23.14 15.25
N SER A 6 11.19 24.37 15.74
CA SER A 6 10.03 25.25 15.55
C SER A 6 9.85 25.83 14.14
N SER A 7 10.83 25.65 13.23
CA SER A 7 10.76 26.11 11.84
C SER A 7 10.44 25.00 10.81
N CYS A 8 10.12 23.77 11.23
CA CYS A 8 9.66 22.73 10.32
C CYS A 8 8.27 23.08 9.79
N ASN A 9 8.20 23.32 8.49
CA ASN A 9 6.97 23.57 7.76
C ASN A 9 5.97 22.44 8.08
N THR A 10 4.83 22.75 8.67
CA THR A 10 3.91 21.88 9.43
C THR A 10 3.40 20.63 8.67
N TYR A 11 3.76 20.42 7.39
CA TYR A 11 3.28 19.31 6.55
C TYR A 11 4.30 18.87 5.48
N ASN A 12 5.60 18.84 5.78
CA ASN A 12 6.57 18.33 4.81
C ASN A 12 6.74 16.81 4.93
N TYR A 13 5.78 16.05 4.44
CA TYR A 13 5.79 14.57 4.44
C TYR A 13 6.95 13.94 3.64
N GLY A 14 7.67 14.72 2.83
CA GLY A 14 8.89 14.28 2.13
C GLY A 14 10.17 14.45 2.94
N ASP A 15 10.10 14.94 4.17
CA ASP A 15 11.25 15.23 5.03
C ASP A 15 11.37 14.18 6.15
N ALA A 16 12.52 13.52 6.21
CA ALA A 16 12.84 12.55 7.26
C ALA A 16 12.74 13.14 8.67
N LEU A 17 13.16 14.41 8.85
CA LEU A 17 13.12 15.08 10.14
C LEU A 17 11.70 15.31 10.66
N TYR A 18 10.74 15.55 9.74
CA TYR A 18 9.33 15.65 10.11
C TYR A 18 8.84 14.33 10.72
N TRP A 19 9.12 13.22 10.08
CA TRP A 19 8.71 11.90 10.55
C TRP A 19 9.45 11.47 11.81
N ASP A 20 10.76 11.73 11.90
CA ASP A 20 11.55 11.45 13.10
C ASP A 20 10.97 12.18 14.33
N ALA A 21 10.65 13.48 14.20
CA ALA A 21 10.03 14.26 15.26
C ALA A 21 8.66 13.67 15.67
N ARG A 22 7.86 13.26 14.70
CA ARG A 22 6.55 12.65 14.92
C ARG A 22 6.66 11.33 15.69
N TYR A 23 7.53 10.41 15.28
CA TYR A 23 7.69 9.12 15.95
C TYR A 23 8.33 9.24 17.35
N ILE A 24 9.11 10.29 17.61
CA ILE A 24 9.59 10.60 18.97
C ILE A 24 8.43 11.04 19.88
N GLN A 25 7.49 11.82 19.36
CA GLN A 25 6.37 12.36 20.14
C GLN A 25 5.23 11.35 20.32
N GLU A 26 4.91 10.59 19.28
CA GLU A 26 3.82 9.61 19.26
C GLU A 26 4.37 8.21 19.55
N GLY A 27 4.55 7.86 20.83
CA GLY A 27 5.19 6.60 21.26
C GLY A 27 4.41 5.30 21.04
N GLY A 28 3.21 5.34 20.44
CA GLY A 28 2.35 4.18 20.18
C GLY A 28 2.45 3.67 18.75
N SER A 29 2.27 2.33 18.55
CA SER A 29 2.13 1.77 17.21
C SER A 29 0.87 2.30 16.54
N PHE A 30 0.98 2.73 15.28
CA PHE A 30 -0.12 3.30 14.52
C PHE A 30 -0.20 2.69 13.12
N ASP A 31 -1.37 2.12 12.78
CA ASP A 31 -1.68 1.63 11.44
C ASP A 31 -2.52 2.66 10.70
N TRP A 32 -1.93 3.29 9.70
CA TRP A 32 -2.66 4.18 8.80
C TRP A 32 -3.74 3.43 8.03
N TYR A 33 -4.90 4.05 7.87
CA TYR A 33 -6.06 3.60 7.09
C TYR A 33 -6.71 2.33 7.62
N GLN A 34 -6.06 1.18 7.43
CA GLN A 34 -6.62 -0.14 7.69
C GLN A 34 -5.61 -1.03 8.42
N ARG A 35 -6.11 -1.88 9.31
CA ARG A 35 -5.31 -2.97 9.90
C ARG A 35 -5.19 -4.13 8.93
N TYR A 36 -4.19 -4.98 9.14
CA TYR A 36 -3.99 -6.16 8.31
C TYR A 36 -5.22 -7.05 8.23
N SER A 37 -5.99 -7.22 9.31
CA SER A 37 -7.21 -8.04 9.32
C SER A 37 -8.21 -7.65 8.24
N ALA A 38 -8.36 -6.36 7.94
CA ALA A 38 -9.23 -5.88 6.86
C ALA A 38 -8.58 -5.99 5.46
N LEU A 39 -7.26 -5.92 5.38
CA LEU A 39 -6.50 -6.02 4.13
C LEU A 39 -6.14 -7.46 3.75
N ARG A 40 -6.20 -8.39 4.70
CA ARG A 40 -5.81 -9.80 4.53
C ARG A 40 -6.43 -10.47 3.30
N PRO A 41 -7.75 -10.33 3.01
CA PRO A 41 -8.34 -10.94 1.83
C PRO A 41 -7.68 -10.48 0.53
N PHE A 42 -7.34 -9.20 0.43
CA PHE A 42 -6.66 -8.64 -0.76
C PHE A 42 -5.22 -9.11 -0.84
N VAL A 43 -4.46 -9.01 0.27
CA VAL A 43 -3.06 -9.42 0.29
C VAL A 43 -2.92 -10.91 -0.04
N ARG A 44 -3.72 -11.77 0.60
CA ARG A 44 -3.71 -13.24 0.38
C ARG A 44 -4.10 -13.64 -1.03
N ASN A 45 -5.03 -12.92 -1.65
CA ASN A 45 -5.50 -13.24 -2.99
C ASN A 45 -4.47 -12.89 -4.08
N PHE A 46 -3.69 -11.84 -3.88
CA PHE A 46 -2.80 -11.30 -4.91
C PHE A 46 -1.32 -11.54 -4.66
N ILE A 47 -0.93 -11.82 -3.42
CA ILE A 47 0.47 -12.03 -3.03
C ILE A 47 0.58 -13.37 -2.30
N PRO A 48 1.13 -14.42 -2.94
CA PRO A 48 1.37 -15.72 -2.32
C PRO A 48 2.24 -15.64 -1.07
N LEU A 49 2.10 -16.59 -0.13
CA LEU A 49 2.88 -16.64 1.12
C LEU A 49 4.39 -16.72 0.93
N SER A 50 4.82 -17.39 -0.13
CA SER A 50 6.25 -17.54 -0.49
C SER A 50 6.87 -16.29 -1.10
N SER A 51 6.09 -15.22 -1.28
CA SER A 51 6.53 -13.98 -1.93
C SER A 51 7.55 -13.21 -1.12
N ARG A 52 8.49 -12.59 -1.82
CA ARG A 52 9.34 -11.54 -1.28
C ARG A 52 8.59 -10.21 -1.36
N ILE A 53 8.32 -9.61 -0.21
CA ILE A 53 7.46 -8.43 -0.10
C ILE A 53 8.30 -7.22 0.30
N LEU A 54 8.04 -6.09 -0.36
CA LEU A 54 8.49 -4.76 0.05
C LEU A 54 7.31 -4.00 0.66
N MET A 55 7.45 -3.61 1.91
CA MET A 55 6.54 -2.71 2.61
C MET A 55 7.10 -1.29 2.57
N VAL A 56 6.42 -0.38 1.91
CA VAL A 56 6.85 1.02 1.70
C VAL A 56 6.22 1.93 2.74
N GLY A 57 7.03 2.83 3.34
CA GLY A 57 6.54 3.73 4.38
C GLY A 57 5.98 2.98 5.58
N CYS A 58 6.72 1.98 6.06
CA CYS A 58 6.21 1.05 7.08
C CYS A 58 5.92 1.73 8.42
N GLY A 59 6.56 2.86 8.72
CA GLY A 59 6.44 3.55 10.00
C GLY A 59 6.65 2.62 11.19
N ASN A 60 5.79 2.78 12.20
CA ASN A 60 5.73 1.92 13.39
C ASN A 60 4.50 0.98 13.38
N ALA A 61 3.94 0.71 12.20
CA ALA A 61 2.76 -0.15 12.02
C ALA A 61 3.05 -1.62 12.36
N VAL A 62 2.02 -2.34 12.85
CA VAL A 62 2.14 -3.76 13.19
C VAL A 62 1.81 -4.70 12.03
N MET A 63 1.41 -4.17 10.89
CA MET A 63 0.95 -4.94 9.72
C MET A 63 1.92 -6.07 9.33
N SER A 64 3.23 -5.79 9.27
CA SER A 64 4.22 -6.79 8.87
C SER A 64 4.34 -7.93 9.87
N GLU A 65 4.19 -7.66 11.18
CA GLU A 65 4.12 -8.69 12.22
C GLU A 65 2.89 -9.59 12.01
N ASP A 66 1.73 -8.99 11.74
CA ASP A 66 0.49 -9.75 11.51
C ASP A 66 0.58 -10.58 10.22
N MET A 67 1.26 -10.09 9.18
CA MET A 67 1.56 -10.86 7.96
C MET A 67 2.47 -12.06 8.26
N VAL A 68 3.49 -11.91 9.13
CA VAL A 68 4.31 -13.06 9.55
C VAL A 68 3.49 -14.09 10.31
N LYS A 69 2.59 -13.68 11.21
CA LYS A 69 1.64 -14.58 11.90
C LYS A 69 0.73 -15.32 10.91
N ASP A 70 0.43 -14.69 9.77
CA ASP A 70 -0.36 -15.26 8.67
C ASP A 70 0.46 -16.17 7.73
N GLY A 71 1.77 -16.31 7.95
CA GLY A 71 2.65 -17.25 7.25
C GLY A 71 3.55 -16.63 6.16
N TYR A 72 3.66 -15.31 6.05
CA TYR A 72 4.66 -14.67 5.18
C TYR A 72 6.06 -14.75 5.80
N GLU A 73 7.06 -15.09 4.97
CA GLU A 73 8.42 -15.36 5.46
C GLU A 73 9.47 -14.32 5.04
N HIS A 74 9.17 -13.49 4.04
CA HIS A 74 10.16 -12.59 3.44
C HIS A 74 9.62 -11.17 3.29
N ILE A 75 9.65 -10.38 4.37
CA ILE A 75 9.15 -8.99 4.35
C ILE A 75 10.30 -8.03 4.60
N THR A 76 10.55 -7.16 3.62
CA THR A 76 11.47 -6.02 3.75
C THR A 76 10.65 -4.75 3.94
N ASN A 77 10.88 -4.06 5.04
CA ASN A 77 10.20 -2.83 5.42
C ASN A 77 11.13 -1.65 5.20
N ILE A 78 10.66 -0.60 4.54
CA ILE A 78 11.40 0.64 4.35
C ILE A 78 10.62 1.83 4.88
N ASP A 79 11.33 2.78 5.46
CA ASP A 79 10.80 4.07 5.86
C ASP A 79 11.91 5.12 5.79
N ILE A 80 11.54 6.38 5.52
CA ILE A 80 12.48 7.49 5.50
C ILE A 80 12.95 7.87 6.92
N SER A 81 12.13 7.60 7.94
CA SER A 81 12.43 7.90 9.34
C SER A 81 13.43 6.90 9.93
N SER A 82 14.55 7.43 10.38
CA SER A 82 15.55 6.67 11.12
C SER A 82 15.00 6.19 12.47
N VAL A 83 14.18 7.01 13.12
CA VAL A 83 13.57 6.73 14.42
C VAL A 83 12.59 5.56 14.32
N ALA A 84 11.70 5.58 13.33
CA ALA A 84 10.76 4.47 13.11
C ALA A 84 11.51 3.16 12.85
N ILE A 85 12.48 3.16 11.95
CA ILE A 85 13.26 1.98 11.58
C ILE A 85 14.02 1.40 12.78
N GLU A 86 14.69 2.24 13.57
CA GLU A 86 15.43 1.77 14.75
C GLU A 86 14.47 1.20 15.82
N MET A 87 13.32 1.84 16.02
CA MET A 87 12.28 1.35 16.93
C MET A 87 11.79 -0.04 16.50
N MET A 88 11.50 -0.20 15.21
CA MET A 88 10.96 -1.45 14.68
C MET A 88 11.99 -2.58 14.61
N ARG A 89 13.27 -2.26 14.32
CA ARG A 89 14.37 -3.22 14.40
C ARG A 89 14.49 -3.81 15.81
N ARG A 90 14.47 -2.97 16.84
CA ARG A 90 14.54 -3.41 18.25
C ARG A 90 13.33 -4.21 18.65
N LYS A 91 12.11 -3.74 18.26
CA LYS A 91 10.86 -4.41 18.61
C LYS A 91 10.78 -5.82 18.04
N TYR A 92 11.30 -6.05 16.84
CA TYR A 92 11.17 -7.29 16.09
C TYR A 92 12.50 -8.00 15.83
N GLU A 93 13.52 -7.75 16.65
CA GLU A 93 14.86 -8.36 16.48
C GLU A 93 14.84 -9.90 16.46
N TYR A 94 13.84 -10.51 17.10
CA TYR A 94 13.69 -11.97 17.18
C TYR A 94 12.84 -12.56 16.05
N ILE A 95 12.37 -11.74 15.10
CA ILE A 95 11.55 -12.19 13.97
C ILE A 95 12.40 -12.12 12.69
N PRO A 96 13.06 -13.22 12.28
CA PRO A 96 14.01 -13.19 11.16
C PRO A 96 13.34 -12.94 9.80
N GLN A 97 12.03 -13.12 9.71
CA GLN A 97 11.23 -12.83 8.52
C GLN A 97 11.13 -11.34 8.21
N LEU A 98 11.34 -10.48 9.22
CA LEU A 98 11.21 -9.03 9.09
C LEU A 98 12.59 -8.37 8.96
N LYS A 99 12.75 -7.60 7.87
CA LYS A 99 13.91 -6.73 7.68
C LYS A 99 13.44 -5.29 7.67
N TYR A 100 14.17 -4.38 8.33
CA TYR A 100 13.88 -2.96 8.41
C TYR A 100 15.06 -2.15 7.91
N LEU A 101 14.86 -1.29 6.90
CA LEU A 101 15.90 -0.47 6.29
C LEU A 101 15.43 0.98 6.24
N GLN A 102 16.26 1.91 6.74
CA GLN A 102 16.02 3.32 6.48
C GLN A 102 16.30 3.60 5.02
N MET A 103 15.29 4.09 4.30
CA MET A 103 15.38 4.33 2.88
C MET A 103 14.35 5.36 2.44
N ASP A 104 14.78 6.25 1.56
CA ASP A 104 13.89 7.14 0.84
C ASP A 104 13.38 6.43 -0.42
N VAL A 105 12.06 6.41 -0.61
CA VAL A 105 11.43 5.81 -1.80
C VAL A 105 11.88 6.46 -3.11
N ARG A 106 12.43 7.67 -3.04
CA ARG A 106 13.04 8.38 -4.17
C ARG A 106 14.40 7.84 -4.59
N ASP A 107 15.05 7.06 -3.74
CA ASP A 107 16.30 6.35 -4.05
C ASP A 107 16.26 4.93 -3.51
N MET A 108 15.86 4.01 -4.36
CA MET A 108 15.83 2.57 -4.10
C MET A 108 16.90 1.82 -4.92
N SER A 109 18.03 2.48 -5.21
CA SER A 109 19.16 1.91 -5.98
C SER A 109 19.82 0.72 -5.30
N LEU A 110 19.65 0.58 -3.97
CA LEU A 110 20.10 -0.59 -3.20
C LEU A 110 19.45 -1.90 -3.67
N PHE A 111 18.22 -1.83 -4.21
CA PHE A 111 17.52 -3.02 -4.68
C PHE A 111 17.71 -3.20 -6.18
N PRO A 112 18.16 -4.41 -6.61
CA PRO A 112 18.14 -4.77 -8.02
C PRO A 112 16.74 -4.73 -8.62
N ASP A 113 16.66 -4.62 -9.94
CA ASP A 113 15.41 -4.77 -10.67
C ASP A 113 14.78 -6.13 -10.37
N GLU A 114 13.46 -6.20 -10.41
CA GLU A 114 12.71 -7.45 -10.25
C GLU A 114 13.04 -8.22 -8.97
N SER A 115 13.29 -7.49 -7.86
CA SER A 115 13.66 -8.06 -6.57
C SER A 115 12.50 -8.59 -5.75
N PHE A 116 11.27 -8.12 -6.02
CA PHE A 116 10.09 -8.38 -5.19
C PHE A 116 8.95 -8.97 -6.00
N ASP A 117 8.21 -9.88 -5.36
CA ASP A 117 6.98 -10.47 -5.89
C ASP A 117 5.75 -9.62 -5.53
N GLY A 118 5.84 -8.87 -4.42
CA GLY A 118 4.80 -7.98 -3.96
C GLY A 118 5.36 -6.68 -3.36
N VAL A 119 4.66 -5.58 -3.60
CA VAL A 119 4.91 -4.28 -2.97
C VAL A 119 3.60 -3.81 -2.35
N ILE A 120 3.65 -3.39 -1.08
CA ILE A 120 2.49 -2.84 -0.36
C ILE A 120 2.83 -1.44 0.11
N ASP A 121 1.95 -0.50 -0.22
CA ASP A 121 2.06 0.91 0.09
C ASP A 121 0.77 1.41 0.72
N LYS A 122 0.85 1.98 1.92
CA LYS A 122 -0.27 2.62 2.59
C LYS A 122 -0.14 4.15 2.49
N ASP A 123 -0.40 4.65 1.28
CA ASP A 123 -0.45 6.08 0.89
C ASP A 123 0.83 6.90 1.17
N HIS A 124 1.98 6.29 0.94
CA HIS A 124 3.25 7.02 0.97
C HIS A 124 3.33 8.08 -0.15
N LEU A 125 2.51 7.96 -1.19
CA LEU A 125 2.52 8.79 -2.41
C LEU A 125 1.69 10.08 -2.26
N LEU A 126 1.88 10.85 -1.19
CA LEU A 126 1.09 12.07 -0.91
C LEU A 126 1.39 13.25 -1.86
N PHE A 127 2.52 13.28 -2.55
CA PHE A 127 2.93 14.40 -3.41
C PHE A 127 2.95 14.03 -4.89
N LYS A 128 2.26 14.80 -5.72
CA LYS A 128 2.10 14.59 -7.16
C LYS A 128 3.42 14.37 -7.92
N ILE A 129 4.46 15.14 -7.62
CA ILE A 129 5.78 15.04 -8.30
C ILE A 129 6.55 13.79 -7.84
N ILE A 130 6.43 13.42 -6.58
CA ILE A 130 7.09 12.25 -6.00
C ILE A 130 6.37 10.96 -6.43
N ALA A 131 5.04 11.02 -6.58
CA ALA A 131 4.22 9.87 -6.94
C ALA A 131 4.64 9.23 -8.27
N ASP A 132 4.87 10.00 -9.32
CA ASP A 132 5.26 9.50 -10.64
C ASP A 132 6.59 8.75 -10.61
N TYR A 133 7.58 9.33 -9.94
CA TYR A 133 8.92 8.74 -9.86
C TYR A 133 8.93 7.51 -8.94
N ALA A 134 8.25 7.58 -7.80
CA ALA A 134 8.11 6.45 -6.88
C ALA A 134 7.37 5.28 -7.55
N CYS A 135 6.26 5.53 -8.25
CA CYS A 135 5.57 4.48 -9.02
C CYS A 135 6.49 3.80 -10.03
N PHE A 136 7.36 4.58 -10.73
CA PHE A 136 8.34 4.02 -11.66
C PHE A 136 9.35 3.12 -10.94
N LEU A 137 9.90 3.57 -9.82
CA LEU A 137 10.84 2.77 -9.04
C LEU A 137 10.20 1.50 -8.48
N LEU A 138 8.96 1.58 -7.97
CA LEU A 138 8.22 0.41 -7.47
C LEU A 138 7.92 -0.57 -8.60
N TYR A 139 7.54 -0.08 -9.80
CA TYR A 139 7.33 -0.91 -10.97
C TYR A 139 8.62 -1.63 -11.41
N ARG A 140 9.77 -0.94 -11.39
CA ARG A 140 11.09 -1.52 -11.67
C ARG A 140 11.42 -2.67 -10.73
N LEU A 141 11.12 -2.51 -9.45
CA LEU A 141 11.42 -3.49 -8.39
C LEU A 141 10.53 -4.73 -8.45
N LEU A 142 9.35 -4.64 -9.06
CA LEU A 142 8.45 -5.78 -9.21
C LEU A 142 8.93 -6.73 -10.30
N LYS A 143 8.94 -8.02 -9.97
CA LYS A 143 9.10 -9.09 -10.96
C LYS A 143 7.94 -9.08 -11.96
N PRO A 144 8.13 -9.61 -13.17
CA PRO A 144 7.02 -9.97 -14.04
C PRO A 144 6.01 -10.87 -13.29
N GLY A 145 4.70 -10.57 -13.39
CA GLY A 145 3.66 -11.22 -12.59
C GLY A 145 3.54 -10.75 -11.14
N GLY A 146 4.43 -9.88 -10.68
CA GLY A 146 4.38 -9.29 -9.33
C GLY A 146 3.22 -8.30 -9.16
N THR A 147 2.88 -8.00 -7.91
CA THR A 147 1.71 -7.18 -7.57
C THR A 147 2.08 -6.00 -6.69
N TYR A 148 1.66 -4.80 -7.09
CA TYR A 148 1.67 -3.61 -6.26
C TYR A 148 0.28 -3.35 -5.69
N ILE A 149 0.18 -3.21 -4.36
CA ILE A 149 -1.06 -2.87 -3.65
C ILE A 149 -0.88 -1.50 -3.01
N LEU A 150 -1.69 -0.53 -3.45
CA LEU A 150 -1.76 0.81 -2.87
C LEU A 150 -3.07 0.97 -2.11
N ILE A 151 -3.00 1.33 -0.83
CA ILE A 151 -4.14 1.64 0.03
C ILE A 151 -4.14 3.15 0.33
N THR A 152 -5.21 3.87 -0.02
CA THR A 152 -5.23 5.34 -0.01
C THR A 152 -6.64 5.91 0.12
N TYR A 153 -6.76 7.16 0.58
CA TYR A 153 -7.98 7.97 0.42
C TYR A 153 -8.17 8.51 -1.01
N GLY A 154 -7.09 8.57 -1.80
CA GLY A 154 -7.13 9.13 -3.15
C GLY A 154 -7.99 8.30 -4.09
N ASP A 155 -9.06 8.90 -4.61
CA ASP A 155 -9.94 8.31 -5.61
C ASP A 155 -9.26 8.18 -6.99
N PRO A 156 -9.89 7.52 -7.98
CA PRO A 156 -9.31 7.36 -9.31
C PRO A 156 -8.96 8.66 -10.04
N THR A 157 -9.63 9.76 -9.78
CA THR A 157 -9.29 11.05 -10.43
C THR A 157 -7.91 11.54 -10.00
N VAL A 158 -7.51 11.18 -8.78
CA VAL A 158 -6.21 11.55 -8.19
C VAL A 158 -5.13 10.51 -8.48
N ARG A 159 -5.44 9.21 -8.40
CA ARG A 159 -4.43 8.14 -8.46
C ARG A 159 -4.20 7.56 -9.85
N MET A 160 -5.26 7.43 -10.67
CA MET A 160 -5.12 6.84 -12.01
C MET A 160 -4.15 7.59 -12.93
N PRO A 161 -4.04 8.95 -12.92
CA PRO A 161 -3.05 9.65 -13.71
C PRO A 161 -1.60 9.20 -13.46
N HIS A 162 -1.31 8.69 -12.26
CA HIS A 162 0.03 8.19 -11.88
C HIS A 162 0.16 6.69 -12.14
N LEU A 163 -0.91 5.92 -11.95
CA LEU A 163 -0.89 4.46 -12.05
C LEU A 163 -1.08 3.96 -13.50
N SER A 164 -1.85 4.65 -14.35
CA SER A 164 -2.19 4.21 -15.70
C SER A 164 -1.26 4.78 -16.79
N ARG A 165 -0.03 5.13 -16.45
CA ARG A 165 0.93 5.66 -17.43
C ARG A 165 1.34 4.57 -18.42
N PRO A 166 1.51 4.91 -19.72
CA PRO A 166 1.85 3.93 -20.76
C PRO A 166 3.15 3.16 -20.52
N VAL A 167 4.05 3.68 -19.67
CA VAL A 167 5.31 3.02 -19.30
C VAL A 167 5.07 1.78 -18.42
N PHE A 168 3.91 1.69 -17.78
CA PHE A 168 3.58 0.58 -16.90
C PHE A 168 2.76 -0.47 -17.64
N ASN A 169 3.32 -1.65 -17.80
CA ASN A 169 2.61 -2.80 -18.33
C ASN A 169 1.99 -3.61 -17.17
N TRP A 170 0.90 -3.07 -16.58
CA TRP A 170 0.14 -3.76 -15.54
C TRP A 170 -1.37 -3.63 -15.70
N LYS A 171 -2.10 -4.57 -15.13
CA LYS A 171 -3.54 -4.53 -14.98
C LYS A 171 -3.90 -3.93 -13.64
N ILE A 172 -4.80 -2.94 -13.64
CA ILE A 172 -5.27 -2.28 -12.41
C ILE A 172 -6.65 -2.79 -12.06
N MET A 173 -6.82 -3.25 -10.81
CA MET A 173 -8.11 -3.59 -10.21
C MET A 173 -8.33 -2.65 -9.03
N LEU A 174 -9.53 -2.07 -8.95
CA LEU A 174 -9.91 -1.11 -7.92
C LEU A 174 -10.91 -1.73 -6.96
N TYR A 175 -10.64 -1.55 -5.67
CA TYR A 175 -11.57 -1.89 -4.59
C TYR A 175 -11.78 -0.68 -3.69
N ASN A 176 -12.86 -0.71 -2.91
CA ASN A 176 -13.14 0.29 -1.90
C ASN A 176 -13.65 -0.39 -0.64
N ILE A 177 -13.07 -0.07 0.50
CA ILE A 177 -13.45 -0.62 1.80
C ILE A 177 -13.78 0.53 2.76
N PRO A 178 -14.80 0.37 3.61
CA PRO A 178 -15.15 1.40 4.58
C PRO A 178 -14.02 1.60 5.60
N ARG A 179 -14.04 2.75 6.27
CA ARG A 179 -13.14 2.98 7.42
C ARG A 179 -13.39 1.96 8.54
N PRO A 180 -12.40 1.67 9.39
CA PRO A 180 -12.59 0.79 10.55
C PRO A 180 -13.73 1.27 11.43
N GLY A 181 -14.64 0.34 11.78
CA GLY A 181 -15.78 0.63 12.67
C GLY A 181 -16.97 1.31 11.98
N PHE A 182 -16.95 1.50 10.67
CA PHE A 182 -18.12 2.01 9.94
C PHE A 182 -19.29 1.04 10.07
N GLN A 183 -20.45 1.56 10.49
CA GLN A 183 -21.70 0.83 10.54
C GLN A 183 -22.64 1.38 9.48
N LYS A 184 -23.09 0.49 8.60
CA LYS A 184 -24.02 0.86 7.55
C LYS A 184 -25.38 1.21 8.17
N PRO A 185 -26.03 2.33 7.79
CA PRO A 185 -27.40 2.62 8.21
C PRO A 185 -28.36 1.53 7.71
N GLU A 186 -29.24 1.03 8.57
CA GLU A 186 -30.20 -0.06 8.25
C GLU A 186 -31.14 0.26 7.06
N SER A 187 -31.33 1.53 6.77
CA SER A 187 -32.23 2.00 5.67
C SER A 187 -31.56 2.04 4.29
N SER A 188 -30.26 1.77 4.18
CA SER A 188 -29.58 1.86 2.91
C SER A 188 -29.67 0.56 2.10
N THR A 189 -30.23 0.63 0.90
CA THR A 189 -30.18 -0.47 -0.09
C THR A 189 -28.72 -0.78 -0.38
N PRO A 190 -28.26 -2.06 -0.39
CA PRO A 190 -26.88 -2.38 -0.72
C PRO A 190 -26.61 -1.96 -2.15
N SER A 191 -25.75 -0.95 -2.33
CA SER A 191 -25.29 -0.53 -3.67
C SER A 191 -24.28 -1.54 -4.24
N ARG A 192 -23.73 -2.43 -3.39
CA ARG A 192 -22.70 -3.38 -3.74
C ARG A 192 -22.86 -4.69 -2.97
N LYS A 193 -22.67 -5.82 -3.67
CA LYS A 193 -22.81 -7.16 -3.07
C LYS A 193 -21.71 -7.48 -2.06
N SER A 194 -20.48 -7.02 -2.33
CA SER A 194 -19.33 -7.27 -1.46
C SER A 194 -18.23 -6.22 -1.70
N TYR A 195 -17.49 -5.85 -0.63
CA TYR A 195 -16.27 -5.03 -0.74
C TYR A 195 -15.13 -5.78 -1.45
N LEU A 196 -15.24 -7.09 -1.57
CA LEU A 196 -14.26 -7.95 -2.22
C LEU A 196 -14.45 -8.04 -3.73
N GLU A 197 -15.51 -7.43 -4.29
CA GLU A 197 -15.69 -7.33 -5.73
C GLU A 197 -14.98 -6.08 -6.27
N PRO A 198 -14.23 -6.20 -7.39
CA PRO A 198 -13.58 -5.04 -7.99
C PRO A 198 -14.61 -4.06 -8.52
N ILE A 199 -14.33 -2.78 -8.40
CA ILE A 199 -15.13 -1.71 -8.97
C ILE A 199 -14.77 -1.62 -10.45
N PRO A 200 -15.74 -1.72 -11.37
CA PRO A 200 -15.47 -1.49 -12.78
C PRO A 200 -15.06 -0.04 -12.98
N LEU A 201 -13.96 0.18 -13.68
CA LEU A 201 -13.53 1.50 -14.12
C LEU A 201 -14.01 1.75 -15.55
N SER A 202 -14.33 3.00 -15.85
CA SER A 202 -14.58 3.44 -17.23
C SER A 202 -13.28 3.31 -18.06
N GLU A 203 -13.38 3.42 -19.39
CA GLU A 203 -12.22 3.46 -20.29
C GLU A 203 -11.23 4.58 -19.93
N LYS A 204 -11.69 5.64 -19.30
CA LYS A 204 -10.87 6.75 -18.80
C LYS A 204 -10.27 6.50 -17.42
N GLY A 205 -10.48 5.32 -16.83
CA GLY A 205 -10.00 4.98 -15.47
C GLY A 205 -10.75 5.69 -14.35
N LEU A 206 -11.98 6.15 -14.58
CA LEU A 206 -12.82 6.84 -13.60
C LEU A 206 -13.87 5.90 -13.02
N LEU A 207 -14.38 6.24 -11.84
CA LEU A 207 -15.54 5.58 -11.24
C LEU A 207 -16.76 5.70 -12.14
N PRO A 208 -17.67 4.70 -12.14
CA PRO A 208 -18.97 4.83 -12.78
C PRO A 208 -19.74 6.05 -12.27
N ALA A 209 -20.52 6.69 -13.13
CA ALA A 209 -21.27 7.90 -12.76
C ALA A 209 -22.33 7.66 -11.67
N ASP A 210 -22.79 6.43 -11.54
CA ASP A 210 -23.74 5.95 -10.54
C ASP A 210 -23.06 5.34 -9.30
N PHE A 211 -21.73 5.36 -9.23
CA PHE A 211 -21.00 4.82 -8.09
C PHE A 211 -21.21 5.71 -6.86
N VAL A 212 -21.72 5.14 -5.79
CA VAL A 212 -21.95 5.81 -4.52
C VAL A 212 -21.01 5.23 -3.46
N LEU A 213 -20.23 6.09 -2.83
CA LEU A 213 -19.47 5.73 -1.63
C LEU A 213 -20.45 5.56 -0.46
N GLU A 214 -20.51 4.36 0.11
CA GLU A 214 -21.32 4.11 1.30
C GLU A 214 -20.75 4.81 2.54
N ASP A 215 -19.45 4.89 2.62
CA ASP A 215 -18.68 5.62 3.64
C ASP A 215 -17.83 6.70 2.96
N PRO A 216 -18.07 8.01 3.22
CA PRO A 216 -17.28 9.10 2.66
C PRO A 216 -15.79 9.03 3.02
N ASP A 217 -15.47 8.40 4.17
CA ASP A 217 -14.10 8.21 4.67
C ASP A 217 -13.55 6.82 4.33
N SER A 218 -14.12 6.16 3.33
CA SER A 218 -13.64 4.85 2.87
C SER A 218 -12.27 4.95 2.20
N HIS A 219 -11.60 3.80 2.12
CA HIS A 219 -10.28 3.71 1.49
C HIS A 219 -10.36 2.96 0.16
N PHE A 220 -9.64 3.47 -0.82
CA PHE A 220 -9.45 2.78 -2.10
C PHE A 220 -8.23 1.85 -2.01
N ILE A 221 -8.36 0.68 -2.63
CA ILE A 221 -7.29 -0.29 -2.79
C ILE A 221 -7.08 -0.48 -4.29
N TYR A 222 -5.92 -0.05 -4.77
CA TYR A 222 -5.47 -0.29 -6.14
C TYR A 222 -4.55 -1.49 -6.15
N VAL A 223 -4.93 -2.52 -6.87
CA VAL A 223 -4.12 -3.71 -7.11
C VAL A 223 -3.62 -3.65 -8.54
N CYS A 224 -2.31 -3.39 -8.68
CA CYS A 224 -1.64 -3.25 -9.97
C CYS A 224 -0.79 -4.51 -10.21
N LYS A 225 -1.22 -5.41 -11.09
CA LYS A 225 -0.50 -6.63 -11.43
C LYS A 225 0.36 -6.42 -12.67
N LYS A 226 1.69 -6.52 -12.53
CA LYS A 226 2.65 -6.43 -13.64
C LYS A 226 2.43 -7.62 -14.57
N ILE A 227 2.17 -7.33 -15.86
CA ILE A 227 1.87 -8.37 -16.85
C ILE A 227 3.17 -9.02 -17.31
N ASN A 228 3.15 -10.34 -17.42
CA ASN A 228 4.23 -11.09 -18.09
C ASN A 228 4.03 -10.99 -19.60
N ASP A 229 5.08 -10.79 -20.36
CA ASP A 229 5.02 -10.76 -21.83
C ASP A 229 4.49 -12.10 -22.43
N THR A 230 4.47 -13.16 -21.64
CA THR A 230 3.96 -14.48 -22.03
C THR A 230 2.47 -14.71 -21.69
N GLU A 231 1.81 -13.82 -20.94
CA GLU A 231 0.43 -13.97 -20.45
C GLU A 231 -0.59 -13.08 -21.18
N ILE A 232 -0.31 -12.66 -22.40
CA ILE A 232 -1.19 -11.72 -23.14
C ILE A 232 -2.60 -12.28 -23.38
N ASP A 233 -2.84 -13.61 -23.27
CA ASP A 233 -4.11 -14.23 -23.68
C ASP A 233 -4.97 -14.85 -22.56
N THR A 234 -4.55 -14.87 -21.29
CA THR A 234 -5.36 -15.47 -20.22
C THR A 234 -5.35 -14.67 -18.92
N ILE A 235 -6.22 -13.68 -18.83
CA ILE A 235 -6.38 -12.96 -17.57
C ILE A 235 -7.53 -13.61 -16.77
N PRO A 236 -7.26 -14.31 -15.66
CA PRO A 236 -8.31 -14.84 -14.79
C PRO A 236 -9.13 -13.69 -14.20
N THR A 237 -10.43 -13.86 -14.16
CA THR A 237 -11.29 -12.98 -13.35
C THR A 237 -11.10 -13.38 -11.90
N TYR A 238 -10.34 -12.60 -11.12
CA TYR A 238 -10.12 -12.86 -9.71
C TYR A 238 -11.41 -12.56 -8.93
N GLN A 239 -12.05 -13.59 -8.40
CA GLN A 239 -13.08 -13.47 -7.36
C GLN A 239 -12.42 -13.73 -6.02
N LEU A 240 -12.54 -12.78 -5.09
CA LEU A 240 -12.12 -12.97 -3.71
C LEU A 240 -13.12 -13.90 -3.02
N THR A 241 -12.63 -15.00 -2.44
CA THR A 241 -13.47 -15.93 -1.68
C THR A 241 -13.50 -15.58 -0.20
N ALA A 242 -14.63 -15.82 0.45
CA ALA A 242 -14.80 -15.56 1.88
C ALA A 242 -13.90 -16.45 2.76
N ASP A 243 -13.37 -17.55 2.21
CA ASP A 243 -12.54 -18.52 2.95
C ASP A 243 -11.15 -17.98 3.33
N VAL A 244 -10.83 -16.74 2.92
CA VAL A 244 -9.58 -16.06 3.25
C VAL A 244 -9.75 -15.09 4.45
N LEU A 245 -10.96 -14.98 4.99
CA LEU A 245 -11.26 -14.13 6.15
C LEU A 245 -10.86 -14.76 7.48
#